data_27f8d6ff0c12c0b528ed5167d71b808b
#
_entry.id   27f8d6ff0c12c0b528ed5167d71b808b
#
_cell.length_a   1.000
_cell.length_b   1.000
_cell.length_c   1.000
_cell.angle_alpha   90.00
_cell.angle_beta   90.00
_cell.angle_gamma   90.00
#
_symmetry.space_group_name_H-M   'P 1'
#
loop_
_entity.id
_entity.type
_entity.pdbx_description
1 polymer ?
#
loop_
_entity_poly.entity_id
_entity_poly.type
_entity_poly.pdbx_seq_one_letter_code
_entity_poly.pdbx_strand_id
1 'polypeptide(L)'
;MPTTAFAGYPAPFIRETPSGRGKKKQQLLWGDFVTLLGEESGDWVTIRGRNEEGWIRRTKLQSERLLEVNFVDIGQGDGALIVTPDDRLILIDAGVDDHMFRFLSWRFNLRRHPDAKMRFRAAIISHSDKDHYGGFREIFDSPQFLFDAIYHNGLVERAGSNLLGERVPANGREYITDLVDDLPALQQRLADPQFVGNKVYPKLLKTAAESGRAESIRSLQATDRFLPGYDDTSELKIEICAPVREDVDGISGLRWFENAGKTKNGHSVVLRLVYHNVRILLGGDLNADAEHYLLGHYSGLDAES
;
A
#
# COMPACT_ATOMS: atom_id res chain seq x y z
N MET A 1 29.48 10.83 -13.85
CA MET A 1 29.39 9.58 -13.08
C MET A 1 27.98 9.44 -12.61
N PRO A 2 27.43 8.23 -12.45
CA PRO A 2 26.11 8.11 -11.87
C PRO A 2 26.13 8.74 -10.48
N THR A 3 25.21 9.66 -10.25
CA THR A 3 25.04 10.33 -8.96
C THR A 3 24.29 9.47 -7.95
N THR A 4 23.93 8.24 -8.33
CA THR A 4 23.10 7.32 -7.57
C THR A 4 23.74 5.94 -7.49
N ALA A 5 23.54 5.26 -6.36
CA ALA A 5 23.96 3.88 -6.11
C ALA A 5 23.02 3.27 -5.05
N PHE A 6 23.29 2.03 -4.66
CA PHE A 6 22.52 1.34 -3.64
C PHE A 6 23.43 0.74 -2.57
N ALA A 7 22.94 0.66 -1.34
CA ALA A 7 23.68 0.04 -0.26
C ALA A 7 23.85 -1.47 -0.50
N GLY A 8 25.09 -1.95 -0.44
CA GLY A 8 25.43 -3.35 -0.65
C GLY A 8 25.36 -4.19 0.64
N TYR A 9 25.61 -5.48 0.48
CA TYR A 9 25.67 -6.43 1.58
C TYR A 9 27.12 -6.57 2.15
N PRO A 10 27.28 -6.77 3.45
CA PRO A 10 26.29 -6.58 4.51
C PRO A 10 25.96 -5.11 4.70
N ALA A 11 24.71 -4.84 5.12
CA ALA A 11 24.13 -3.50 5.25
C ALA A 11 25.06 -2.55 6.03
N PRO A 12 25.47 -1.43 5.42
CA PRO A 12 26.48 -0.55 6.00
C PRO A 12 25.88 0.53 6.92
N PHE A 13 26.77 1.24 7.62
CA PHE A 13 26.43 2.46 8.34
C PHE A 13 26.97 3.69 7.60
N ILE A 14 26.18 4.74 7.51
CA ILE A 14 26.65 6.10 7.25
C ILE A 14 27.44 6.55 8.47
N ARG A 15 28.64 7.09 8.26
CA ARG A 15 29.54 7.54 9.31
C ARG A 15 29.82 9.03 9.23
N GLU A 16 30.18 9.61 10.37
CA GLU A 16 30.51 11.03 10.46
C GLU A 16 31.84 11.38 9.76
N THR A 17 32.80 10.45 9.79
CA THR A 17 34.12 10.61 9.20
C THR A 17 34.50 9.41 8.32
N PRO A 18 35.45 9.56 7.36
CA PRO A 18 35.89 8.47 6.48
C PRO A 18 36.79 7.48 7.24
N SER A 19 36.24 6.85 8.27
CA SER A 19 36.95 5.92 9.14
C SER A 19 36.05 4.80 9.65
N GLY A 20 36.59 3.58 9.72
CA GLY A 20 35.89 2.45 10.34
C GLY A 20 35.54 2.66 11.83
N ARG A 21 36.25 3.58 12.49
CA ARG A 21 36.00 4.00 13.88
C ARG A 21 35.14 5.24 13.98
N GLY A 22 34.81 5.90 12.86
CA GLY A 22 33.93 7.08 12.82
C GLY A 22 32.57 6.78 13.45
N LYS A 23 32.00 7.77 14.11
CA LYS A 23 30.68 7.65 14.73
C LYS A 23 29.63 7.23 13.70
N LYS A 24 28.82 6.23 14.05
CA LYS A 24 27.70 5.78 13.24
C LYS A 24 26.54 6.79 13.32
N LYS A 25 26.09 7.30 12.17
CA LYS A 25 24.95 8.24 12.09
C LYS A 25 23.65 7.51 11.78
N GLN A 26 23.65 6.68 10.75
CA GLN A 26 22.47 5.95 10.29
C GLN A 26 22.87 4.59 9.74
N GLN A 27 22.08 3.55 10.04
CA GLN A 27 22.19 2.26 9.37
C GLN A 27 21.35 2.29 8.10
N LEU A 28 21.95 1.83 7.02
CA LEU A 28 21.22 1.54 5.79
C LEU A 28 20.76 0.07 5.79
N LEU A 29 19.74 -0.24 5.03
CA LEU A 29 19.39 -1.61 4.69
C LEU A 29 20.06 -1.99 3.37
N TRP A 30 20.21 -3.28 3.12
CA TRP A 30 20.68 -3.76 1.83
C TRP A 30 19.72 -3.33 0.73
N GLY A 31 20.26 -2.71 -0.33
CA GLY A 31 19.45 -2.15 -1.42
C GLY A 31 18.96 -0.72 -1.20
N ASP A 32 19.20 -0.09 -0.04
CA ASP A 32 18.81 1.30 0.17
C ASP A 32 19.40 2.22 -0.90
N PHE A 33 18.55 3.09 -1.46
CA PHE A 33 18.96 4.12 -2.39
C PHE A 33 19.89 5.14 -1.72
N VAL A 34 20.98 5.50 -2.39
CA VAL A 34 21.90 6.53 -1.95
C VAL A 34 22.28 7.46 -3.09
N THR A 35 22.39 8.75 -2.79
CA THR A 35 22.94 9.76 -3.67
C THR A 35 24.41 9.98 -3.35
N LEU A 36 25.30 9.95 -4.34
CA LEU A 36 26.70 10.28 -4.17
C LEU A 36 26.85 11.81 -4.15
N LEU A 37 27.53 12.35 -3.12
CA LEU A 37 27.72 13.81 -2.94
C LEU A 37 29.04 14.33 -3.49
N GLY A 38 29.93 13.42 -3.95
CA GLY A 38 31.13 13.76 -4.73
C GLY A 38 32.42 13.96 -3.92
N GLU A 39 32.38 14.00 -2.57
CA GLU A 39 33.60 14.04 -1.77
C GLU A 39 34.15 12.62 -1.60
N GLU A 40 35.48 12.48 -1.69
CA GLU A 40 36.19 11.20 -1.61
C GLU A 40 37.38 11.28 -0.66
N SER A 41 37.65 10.20 0.07
CA SER A 41 38.83 10.05 0.93
C SER A 41 39.27 8.59 0.93
N GLY A 42 40.24 8.26 0.06
CA GLY A 42 40.65 6.88 -0.21
C GLY A 42 39.46 6.03 -0.66
N ASP A 43 39.15 4.99 0.08
CA ASP A 43 38.02 4.09 -0.19
C ASP A 43 36.66 4.62 0.25
N TRP A 44 36.61 5.81 0.82
CA TRP A 44 35.40 6.40 1.36
C TRP A 44 34.82 7.44 0.42
N VAL A 45 33.48 7.47 0.33
CA VAL A 45 32.72 8.46 -0.45
C VAL A 45 31.61 9.05 0.42
N THR A 46 31.30 10.31 0.19
CA THR A 46 30.14 10.92 0.84
C THR A 46 28.85 10.58 0.11
N ILE A 47 27.85 10.25 0.87
CA ILE A 47 26.52 9.91 0.36
C ILE A 47 25.42 10.60 1.17
N ARG A 48 24.24 10.67 0.57
CA ARG A 48 22.96 10.86 1.26
C ARG A 48 22.11 9.59 1.12
N GLY A 49 21.64 9.05 2.22
CA GLY A 49 20.72 7.90 2.25
C GLY A 49 19.82 7.97 3.46
N ARG A 50 18.54 7.61 3.33
CA ARG A 50 17.54 7.68 4.42
C ARG A 50 17.51 9.05 5.11
N ASN A 51 17.56 10.13 4.30
CA ASN A 51 17.63 11.54 4.76
C ASN A 51 18.82 11.85 5.68
N GLU A 52 19.90 11.07 5.68
CA GLU A 52 21.13 11.33 6.43
C GLU A 52 22.34 11.42 5.49
N GLU A 53 23.29 12.29 5.79
CA GLU A 53 24.51 12.46 5.02
C GLU A 53 25.74 12.01 5.80
N GLY A 54 26.74 11.52 5.09
CA GLY A 54 28.04 11.18 5.64
C GLY A 54 28.80 10.18 4.78
N TRP A 55 29.75 9.48 5.39
CA TRP A 55 30.73 8.65 4.73
C TRP A 55 30.36 7.18 4.70
N ILE A 56 30.56 6.53 3.57
CA ILE A 56 30.43 5.09 3.37
C ILE A 56 31.65 4.58 2.59
N ARG A 57 32.03 3.32 2.78
CA ARG A 57 33.04 2.70 1.92
C ARG A 57 32.47 2.44 0.54
N ARG A 58 33.21 2.78 -0.53
CA ARG A 58 32.82 2.52 -1.92
C ARG A 58 32.50 1.04 -2.16
N THR A 59 33.25 0.12 -1.52
CA THR A 59 33.01 -1.33 -1.59
C THR A 59 31.69 -1.81 -0.96
N LYS A 60 30.97 -0.89 -0.29
CA LYS A 60 29.62 -1.12 0.27
C LYS A 60 28.51 -0.54 -0.60
N LEU A 61 28.82 -0.16 -1.81
CA LEU A 61 27.88 0.30 -2.81
C LEU A 61 27.73 -0.75 -3.91
N GLN A 62 26.53 -0.84 -4.47
CA GLN A 62 26.19 -1.68 -5.62
C GLN A 62 25.40 -0.86 -6.65
N SER A 63 25.38 -1.34 -7.89
CA SER A 63 24.69 -0.68 -8.99
C SER A 63 23.22 -1.07 -9.12
N GLU A 64 22.83 -2.20 -8.53
CA GLU A 64 21.50 -2.78 -8.70
C GLU A 64 20.61 -2.48 -7.51
N ARG A 65 19.38 -2.06 -7.81
CA ARG A 65 18.29 -1.94 -6.85
C ARG A 65 17.65 -3.31 -6.65
N LEU A 66 17.30 -3.62 -5.41
CA LEU A 66 16.54 -4.81 -5.07
C LEU A 66 15.07 -4.47 -4.89
N LEU A 67 14.17 -5.38 -5.24
CA LEU A 67 12.81 -5.36 -4.71
C LEU A 67 12.89 -5.57 -3.19
N GLU A 68 12.32 -4.65 -2.44
CA GLU A 68 12.23 -4.74 -0.98
C GLU A 68 10.75 -4.87 -0.59
N VAL A 69 10.42 -5.92 0.15
CA VAL A 69 9.09 -6.13 0.70
C VAL A 69 9.22 -6.28 2.21
N ASN A 70 8.71 -5.31 2.95
CA ASN A 70 8.72 -5.32 4.40
C ASN A 70 7.33 -5.69 4.89
N PHE A 71 7.19 -6.85 5.50
CA PHE A 71 6.05 -7.18 6.34
C PHE A 71 6.31 -6.61 7.73
N VAL A 72 5.50 -5.66 8.12
CA VAL A 72 5.73 -4.89 9.35
C VAL A 72 4.98 -5.53 10.51
N ASP A 73 5.66 -5.74 11.63
CA ASP A 73 5.02 -6.16 12.88
C ASP A 73 4.16 -5.01 13.41
N ILE A 74 2.91 -5.02 13.03
CA ILE A 74 1.90 -4.02 13.40
C ILE A 74 1.02 -4.47 14.57
N GLY A 75 1.29 -5.65 15.14
CA GLY A 75 0.53 -6.27 16.23
C GLY A 75 -0.68 -7.04 15.73
N GLN A 76 -1.78 -6.38 15.38
CA GLN A 76 -2.96 -6.99 14.82
C GLN A 76 -3.23 -6.48 13.39
N GLY A 77 -3.66 -7.39 12.49
CA GLY A 77 -3.95 -7.13 11.08
C GLY A 77 -2.71 -7.16 10.19
N ASP A 78 -2.79 -6.53 9.03
CA ASP A 78 -1.74 -6.52 8.03
C ASP A 78 -1.09 -5.15 7.83
N GLY A 79 0.16 -5.16 7.39
CA GLY A 79 0.87 -3.95 6.98
C GLY A 79 2.14 -4.27 6.23
N ALA A 80 2.25 -3.80 4.99
CA ALA A 80 3.43 -4.01 4.17
C ALA A 80 3.89 -2.73 3.48
N LEU A 81 5.21 -2.52 3.46
CA LEU A 81 5.87 -1.52 2.63
C LEU A 81 6.65 -2.23 1.53
N ILE A 82 6.35 -1.89 0.28
CA ILE A 82 7.10 -2.32 -0.89
C ILE A 82 7.95 -1.14 -1.36
N VAL A 83 9.24 -1.36 -1.56
CA VAL A 83 10.12 -0.46 -2.28
C VAL A 83 10.51 -1.14 -3.58
N THR A 84 10.08 -0.56 -4.68
CA THR A 84 10.22 -1.17 -6.01
C THR A 84 11.64 -1.00 -6.58
N PRO A 85 12.04 -1.77 -7.60
CA PRO A 85 13.33 -1.61 -8.24
C PRO A 85 13.58 -0.22 -8.85
N ASP A 86 12.55 0.54 -9.17
CA ASP A 86 12.62 1.95 -9.61
C ASP A 86 12.50 2.96 -8.46
N ASP A 87 12.71 2.50 -7.21
CA ASP A 87 12.71 3.28 -5.96
C ASP A 87 11.37 3.98 -5.66
N ARG A 88 10.25 3.38 -6.04
CA ARG A 88 8.91 3.83 -5.68
C ARG A 88 8.40 3.13 -4.43
N LEU A 89 7.58 3.82 -3.67
CA LEU A 89 7.01 3.32 -2.42
C LEU A 89 5.55 2.94 -2.63
N ILE A 90 5.19 1.74 -2.19
CA ILE A 90 3.81 1.27 -2.16
C ILE A 90 3.52 0.79 -0.74
N LEU A 91 2.46 1.30 -0.15
CA LEU A 91 2.00 0.91 1.17
C LEU A 91 0.73 0.09 1.04
N ILE A 92 0.67 -1.06 1.70
CA ILE A 92 -0.49 -1.94 1.68
C ILE A 92 -0.85 -2.23 3.12
N ASP A 93 -2.03 -1.81 3.52
CA ASP A 93 -2.55 -1.82 4.88
C ASP A 93 -1.61 -1.19 5.91
N ALA A 94 -2.09 -0.91 7.10
CA ALA A 94 -1.32 -0.18 8.11
C ALA A 94 -1.60 -0.65 9.55
N GLY A 95 -2.35 -1.73 9.73
CA GLY A 95 -2.72 -2.25 11.03
C GLY A 95 -3.73 -1.42 11.79
N VAL A 96 -3.88 -1.69 13.07
CA VAL A 96 -4.90 -1.08 13.94
C VAL A 96 -4.46 0.28 14.53
N ASP A 97 -3.17 0.43 14.82
CA ASP A 97 -2.57 1.55 15.55
C ASP A 97 -1.42 2.24 14.76
N ASP A 98 -0.59 3.01 15.42
CA ASP A 98 0.46 3.83 14.80
C ASP A 98 1.77 3.07 14.46
N HIS A 99 1.80 1.74 14.51
CA HIS A 99 3.01 0.95 14.30
C HIS A 99 3.60 1.16 12.91
N MET A 100 2.77 1.19 11.86
CA MET A 100 3.22 1.48 10.51
C MET A 100 3.79 2.90 10.41
N PHE A 101 3.15 3.90 11.00
CA PHE A 101 3.68 5.28 11.03
C PHE A 101 5.04 5.34 11.73
N ARG A 102 5.23 4.64 12.86
CA ARG A 102 6.53 4.54 13.56
C ARG A 102 7.57 3.84 12.72
N PHE A 103 7.20 2.75 12.03
CA PHE A 103 8.10 2.04 11.12
C PHE A 103 8.56 2.97 9.99
N LEU A 104 7.64 3.65 9.30
CA LEU A 104 7.96 4.60 8.22
C LEU A 104 8.85 5.75 8.75
N SER A 105 8.53 6.28 9.94
CA SER A 105 9.32 7.34 10.56
C SER A 105 10.75 6.91 10.86
N TRP A 106 10.94 5.66 11.31
CA TRP A 106 12.25 5.05 11.51
C TRP A 106 12.92 4.73 10.17
N ARG A 107 12.21 4.07 9.27
CA ARG A 107 12.75 3.61 7.98
C ARG A 107 13.30 4.75 7.13
N PHE A 108 12.67 5.91 7.16
CA PHE A 108 13.05 7.10 6.41
C PHE A 108 13.65 8.23 7.28
N ASN A 109 13.94 7.96 8.55
CA ASN A 109 14.58 8.90 9.49
C ASN A 109 13.81 10.24 9.64
N LEU A 110 12.48 10.21 9.54
CA LEU A 110 11.64 11.41 9.47
C LEU A 110 11.62 12.23 10.77
N ARG A 111 11.86 11.59 11.92
CA ARG A 111 11.92 12.31 13.21
C ARG A 111 13.07 13.32 13.29
N ARG A 112 14.19 13.04 12.58
CA ARG A 112 15.34 13.94 12.50
C ARG A 112 15.22 14.94 11.36
N HIS A 113 14.36 14.67 10.40
CA HIS A 113 14.14 15.48 9.20
C HIS A 113 12.66 15.82 9.05
N PRO A 114 12.11 16.71 9.91
CA PRO A 114 10.67 17.00 9.93
C PRO A 114 10.15 17.60 8.63
N ASP A 115 11.03 18.24 7.84
CA ASP A 115 10.67 18.83 6.54
C ASP A 115 10.74 17.83 5.38
N ALA A 116 11.29 16.62 5.61
CA ALA A 116 11.36 15.60 4.57
C ALA A 116 9.96 15.16 4.15
N LYS A 117 9.77 14.99 2.83
CA LYS A 117 8.54 14.48 2.23
C LYS A 117 8.81 13.13 1.61
N MET A 118 7.92 12.18 1.91
CA MET A 118 7.92 10.85 1.31
C MET A 118 6.73 10.73 0.37
N ARG A 119 7.00 10.41 -0.88
CA ARG A 119 5.97 10.24 -1.90
C ARG A 119 5.74 8.76 -2.15
N PHE A 120 4.52 8.34 -1.94
CA PHE A 120 4.06 6.98 -2.22
C PHE A 120 3.39 6.94 -3.59
N ARG A 121 3.80 5.99 -4.41
CA ARG A 121 3.13 5.67 -5.68
C ARG A 121 1.71 5.19 -5.45
N ALA A 122 1.52 4.42 -4.39
CA ALA A 122 0.22 3.94 -3.96
C ALA A 122 0.16 3.74 -2.45
N ALA A 123 -1.00 4.04 -1.86
CA ALA A 123 -1.44 3.48 -0.59
C ALA A 123 -2.68 2.64 -0.87
N ILE A 124 -2.69 1.39 -0.44
CA ILE A 124 -3.75 0.43 -0.74
C ILE A 124 -4.36 -0.02 0.58
N ILE A 125 -5.65 0.17 0.73
CA ILE A 125 -6.44 -0.37 1.83
C ILE A 125 -7.16 -1.60 1.29
N SER A 126 -6.76 -2.78 1.77
CA SER A 126 -7.31 -4.05 1.26
C SER A 126 -8.82 -4.12 1.48
N HIS A 127 -9.28 -3.80 2.67
CA HIS A 127 -10.69 -3.75 3.03
C HIS A 127 -10.94 -2.85 4.26
N SER A 128 -12.22 -2.65 4.61
CA SER A 128 -12.62 -1.69 5.63
C SER A 128 -12.71 -2.26 7.05
N ASP A 129 -11.80 -3.15 7.45
CA ASP A 129 -11.63 -3.56 8.84
C ASP A 129 -10.51 -2.77 9.51
N LYS A 130 -10.72 -2.44 10.79
CA LYS A 130 -9.89 -1.47 11.52
C LYS A 130 -8.44 -1.89 11.62
N ASP A 131 -8.16 -3.18 11.71
CA ASP A 131 -6.82 -3.75 11.78
C ASP A 131 -6.08 -3.78 10.43
N HIS A 132 -6.69 -3.25 9.37
CA HIS A 132 -6.07 -2.98 8.08
C HIS A 132 -5.94 -1.48 7.80
N TYR A 133 -6.98 -0.69 8.10
CA TYR A 133 -6.96 0.74 7.80
C TYR A 133 -6.58 1.64 8.99
N GLY A 134 -6.63 1.17 10.23
CA GLY A 134 -6.54 2.03 11.42
C GLY A 134 -5.29 2.88 11.47
N GLY A 135 -4.15 2.30 11.16
CA GLY A 135 -2.85 2.96 11.15
C GLY A 135 -2.67 4.02 10.05
N PHE A 136 -3.52 4.03 9.03
CA PHE A 136 -3.52 5.10 8.03
C PHE A 136 -3.94 6.45 8.60
N ARG A 137 -4.58 6.50 9.76
CA ARG A 137 -4.96 7.75 10.40
C ARG A 137 -3.76 8.67 10.58
N GLU A 138 -2.74 8.20 11.30
CA GLU A 138 -1.52 8.97 11.55
C GLU A 138 -0.76 9.30 10.26
N ILE A 139 -0.84 8.41 9.27
CA ILE A 139 -0.19 8.57 7.97
C ILE A 139 -0.89 9.65 7.15
N PHE A 140 -2.23 9.63 7.05
CA PHE A 140 -2.99 10.63 6.31
C PHE A 140 -3.07 11.99 7.02
N ASP A 141 -2.89 12.03 8.32
CA ASP A 141 -2.80 13.29 9.08
C ASP A 141 -1.41 13.95 8.95
N SER A 142 -0.35 13.15 8.70
CA SER A 142 1.02 13.65 8.64
C SER A 142 1.31 14.44 7.35
N PRO A 143 1.85 15.66 7.44
CA PRO A 143 2.23 16.44 6.27
C PRO A 143 3.47 15.90 5.54
N GLN A 144 4.14 14.88 6.10
CA GLN A 144 5.34 14.29 5.52
C GLN A 144 5.04 13.26 4.42
N PHE A 145 3.79 12.79 4.30
CA PHE A 145 3.41 11.77 3.33
C PHE A 145 2.55 12.35 2.22
N LEU A 146 2.92 12.03 0.98
CA LEU A 146 2.24 12.39 -0.26
C LEU A 146 1.91 11.11 -1.03
N PHE A 147 0.79 11.08 -1.75
CA PHE A 147 0.33 9.89 -2.47
C PHE A 147 -0.03 10.24 -3.91
N ASP A 148 0.49 9.48 -4.89
CA ASP A 148 0.00 9.56 -6.26
C ASP A 148 -1.43 9.01 -6.32
N ALA A 149 -1.68 7.91 -5.61
CA ALA A 149 -3.02 7.34 -5.51
C ALA A 149 -3.25 6.66 -4.16
N ILE A 150 -4.50 6.72 -3.69
CA ILE A 150 -5.01 5.88 -2.61
C ILE A 150 -6.03 4.93 -3.23
N TYR A 151 -5.89 3.64 -2.96
CA TYR A 151 -6.76 2.61 -3.50
C TYR A 151 -7.52 1.88 -2.40
N HIS A 152 -8.72 1.41 -2.73
CA HIS A 152 -9.54 0.58 -1.86
C HIS A 152 -10.39 -0.40 -2.71
N ASN A 153 -11.18 -1.26 -2.07
CA ASN A 153 -11.96 -2.30 -2.75
C ASN A 153 -13.34 -1.82 -3.28
N GLY A 154 -13.69 -0.55 -3.13
CA GLY A 154 -14.99 0.00 -3.53
C GLY A 154 -16.07 -0.01 -2.44
N LEU A 155 -15.91 -0.85 -1.40
CA LEU A 155 -16.84 -0.88 -0.26
C LEU A 155 -16.49 0.22 0.74
N VAL A 156 -17.41 1.15 0.98
CA VAL A 156 -17.27 2.18 2.00
C VAL A 156 -18.39 2.02 3.02
N GLU A 157 -18.00 1.75 4.27
CA GLU A 157 -18.96 1.63 5.36
C GLU A 157 -19.79 2.88 5.55
N ARG A 158 -21.07 2.69 5.86
CA ARG A 158 -22.01 3.77 6.15
C ARG A 158 -22.71 3.58 7.49
N ALA A 159 -23.29 4.64 8.01
CA ALA A 159 -24.14 4.57 9.20
C ALA A 159 -25.46 3.82 8.90
N GLY A 160 -26.11 3.33 9.95
CA GLY A 160 -27.36 2.60 9.86
C GLY A 160 -27.18 1.07 9.83
N SER A 161 -28.26 0.36 9.53
CA SER A 161 -28.33 -1.11 9.54
C SER A 161 -27.65 -1.76 8.33
N ASN A 162 -27.67 -1.09 7.18
CA ASN A 162 -27.09 -1.57 5.93
C ASN A 162 -25.66 -1.07 5.78
N LEU A 163 -24.76 -1.59 6.59
CA LEU A 163 -23.36 -1.15 6.74
C LEU A 163 -22.62 -0.95 5.40
N LEU A 164 -22.84 -1.84 4.43
CA LEU A 164 -22.18 -1.80 3.11
C LEU A 164 -23.11 -1.31 1.99
N GLY A 165 -24.36 -0.99 2.30
CA GLY A 165 -25.39 -0.64 1.36
C GLY A 165 -26.52 -1.65 1.29
N GLU A 166 -27.52 -1.36 0.49
CA GLU A 166 -28.63 -2.27 0.27
C GLU A 166 -28.19 -3.48 -0.55
N ARG A 167 -28.76 -4.63 -0.23
CA ARG A 167 -28.51 -5.87 -0.95
C ARG A 167 -29.49 -5.96 -2.12
N VAL A 168 -28.96 -6.20 -3.30
CA VAL A 168 -29.71 -6.38 -4.54
C VAL A 168 -29.74 -7.84 -4.90
N PRO A 169 -30.91 -8.50 -4.93
CA PRO A 169 -31.01 -9.88 -5.35
C PRO A 169 -30.91 -10.00 -6.87
N ALA A 170 -30.03 -10.87 -7.36
CA ALA A 170 -29.90 -11.22 -8.77
C ALA A 170 -29.31 -12.63 -8.91
N ASN A 171 -29.75 -13.40 -9.92
CA ASN A 171 -29.19 -14.72 -10.24
C ASN A 171 -29.14 -15.69 -9.04
N GLY A 172 -30.17 -15.65 -8.16
CA GLY A 172 -30.24 -16.49 -6.97
C GLY A 172 -29.26 -16.11 -5.84
N ARG A 173 -28.64 -14.95 -5.90
CA ARG A 173 -27.65 -14.42 -4.93
C ARG A 173 -27.99 -12.97 -4.56
N GLU A 174 -27.27 -12.44 -3.60
CA GLU A 174 -27.37 -11.04 -3.20
C GLU A 174 -26.03 -10.32 -3.52
N TYR A 175 -26.13 -9.05 -3.84
CA TYR A 175 -24.97 -8.22 -4.22
C TYR A 175 -25.06 -6.85 -3.57
N ILE A 176 -23.88 -6.22 -3.39
CA ILE A 176 -23.75 -4.80 -3.08
C ILE A 176 -23.37 -4.09 -4.38
N THR A 177 -24.22 -3.20 -4.84
CA THR A 177 -24.02 -2.42 -6.08
C THR A 177 -23.69 -0.96 -5.83
N ASP A 178 -23.85 -0.48 -4.59
CA ASP A 178 -23.58 0.89 -4.20
C ASP A 178 -22.10 1.08 -3.85
N LEU A 179 -21.24 0.94 -4.88
CA LEU A 179 -19.80 1.03 -4.77
C LEU A 179 -19.31 2.47 -4.93
N VAL A 180 -18.15 2.76 -4.34
CA VAL A 180 -17.47 4.05 -4.45
C VAL A 180 -16.21 3.84 -5.30
N ASP A 181 -16.21 4.34 -6.53
CA ASP A 181 -15.19 4.00 -7.52
C ASP A 181 -14.12 5.06 -7.69
N ASP A 182 -14.41 6.30 -7.38
CA ASP A 182 -13.49 7.41 -7.58
C ASP A 182 -13.66 8.52 -6.54
N LEU A 183 -12.77 9.50 -6.60
CA LEU A 183 -12.80 10.64 -5.68
C LEU A 183 -14.09 11.48 -5.77
N PRO A 184 -14.67 11.79 -6.96
CA PRO A 184 -15.95 12.49 -7.04
C PRO A 184 -17.09 11.73 -6.37
N ALA A 185 -17.22 10.42 -6.62
CA ALA A 185 -18.23 9.58 -5.98
C ALA A 185 -18.02 9.53 -4.45
N LEU A 186 -16.77 9.40 -4.01
CA LEU A 186 -16.42 9.44 -2.58
C LEU A 186 -16.82 10.78 -1.95
N GLN A 187 -16.47 11.91 -2.56
CA GLN A 187 -16.80 13.24 -2.06
C GLN A 187 -18.32 13.45 -1.95
N GLN A 188 -19.07 12.98 -2.93
CA GLN A 188 -20.53 13.02 -2.89
C GLN A 188 -21.09 12.26 -1.69
N ARG A 189 -20.58 11.04 -1.40
CA ARG A 189 -21.00 10.26 -0.23
C ARG A 189 -20.58 10.90 1.09
N LEU A 190 -19.38 11.44 1.16
CA LEU A 190 -18.84 12.09 2.36
C LEU A 190 -19.51 13.43 2.69
N ALA A 191 -20.16 14.05 1.72
CA ALA A 191 -20.97 15.27 1.93
C ALA A 191 -22.26 14.98 2.70
N ASP A 192 -22.74 13.73 2.72
CA ASP A 192 -23.93 13.33 3.47
C ASP A 192 -23.57 12.92 4.92
N PRO A 193 -23.95 13.73 5.93
CA PRO A 193 -23.71 13.38 7.33
C PRO A 193 -24.41 12.09 7.77
N GLN A 194 -25.51 11.70 7.12
CA GLN A 194 -26.22 10.47 7.44
C GLN A 194 -25.47 9.25 6.91
N PHE A 195 -24.77 9.38 5.79
CA PHE A 195 -23.87 8.34 5.28
C PHE A 195 -22.70 8.11 6.24
N VAL A 196 -22.01 9.17 6.63
CA VAL A 196 -20.80 9.11 7.47
C VAL A 196 -21.14 8.69 8.90
N GLY A 197 -22.08 9.34 9.55
CA GLY A 197 -22.45 9.11 10.94
C GLY A 197 -21.24 9.06 11.87
N ASN A 198 -21.18 7.98 12.67
CA ASN A 198 -20.06 7.73 13.60
C ASN A 198 -18.99 6.77 13.02
N LYS A 199 -19.10 6.36 11.75
CA LYS A 199 -18.18 5.41 11.15
C LYS A 199 -16.76 5.98 11.00
N VAL A 200 -15.77 5.18 11.34
CA VAL A 200 -14.36 5.61 11.33
C VAL A 200 -13.79 5.57 9.92
N TYR A 201 -14.09 4.51 9.16
CA TYR A 201 -13.54 4.33 7.82
C TYR A 201 -13.89 5.47 6.86
N PRO A 202 -15.17 5.89 6.68
CA PRO A 202 -15.46 7.04 5.83
C PRO A 202 -14.84 8.35 6.34
N LYS A 203 -14.68 8.53 7.66
CA LYS A 203 -13.95 9.69 8.22
C LYS A 203 -12.47 9.66 7.85
N LEU A 204 -11.84 8.50 7.85
CA LEU A 204 -10.46 8.32 7.40
C LEU A 204 -10.31 8.71 5.92
N LEU A 205 -11.19 8.19 5.05
CA LEU A 205 -11.19 8.54 3.64
C LEU A 205 -11.47 10.04 3.41
N LYS A 206 -12.30 10.66 4.25
CA LYS A 206 -12.53 12.11 4.23
C LYS A 206 -11.25 12.88 4.52
N THR A 207 -10.51 12.51 5.58
CA THR A 207 -9.20 13.10 5.90
C THR A 207 -8.26 13.00 4.69
N ALA A 208 -8.17 11.84 4.06
CA ALA A 208 -7.34 11.65 2.88
C ALA A 208 -7.77 12.55 1.71
N ALA A 209 -9.08 12.61 1.40
CA ALA A 209 -9.65 13.39 0.30
C ALA A 209 -9.47 14.92 0.50
N GLU A 210 -9.62 15.40 1.72
CA GLU A 210 -9.52 16.83 2.06
C GLU A 210 -8.09 17.31 2.32
N SER A 211 -7.15 16.40 2.50
CA SER A 211 -5.76 16.73 2.83
C SER A 211 -4.99 17.45 1.72
N GLY A 212 -5.42 17.32 0.46
CA GLY A 212 -4.69 17.79 -0.73
C GLY A 212 -3.36 17.07 -0.97
N ARG A 213 -3.11 15.94 -0.30
CA ARG A 213 -1.87 15.18 -0.41
C ARG A 213 -2.00 13.88 -1.23
N ALA A 214 -3.21 13.51 -1.63
CA ALA A 214 -3.48 12.44 -2.57
C ALA A 214 -3.95 13.04 -3.90
N GLU A 215 -3.30 12.62 -5.02
CA GLU A 215 -3.70 13.07 -6.35
C GLU A 215 -4.98 12.37 -6.82
N SER A 216 -5.19 11.13 -6.39
CA SER A 216 -6.41 10.37 -6.67
C SER A 216 -6.78 9.43 -5.54
N ILE A 217 -8.08 9.13 -5.43
CA ILE A 217 -8.62 8.06 -4.57
C ILE A 217 -9.59 7.28 -5.45
N ARG A 218 -9.39 5.96 -5.57
CA ARG A 218 -10.26 5.12 -6.40
C ARG A 218 -10.27 3.66 -5.95
N SER A 219 -11.29 2.94 -6.38
CA SER A 219 -11.34 1.50 -6.17
C SER A 219 -10.45 0.75 -7.16
N LEU A 220 -10.04 -0.48 -6.76
CA LEU A 220 -9.43 -1.48 -7.61
C LEU A 220 -10.39 -2.65 -7.82
N GLN A 221 -10.25 -3.32 -8.94
CA GLN A 221 -10.99 -4.52 -9.30
C GLN A 221 -10.17 -5.42 -10.23
N ALA A 222 -10.49 -6.70 -10.29
CA ALA A 222 -9.73 -7.68 -11.09
C ALA A 222 -9.64 -7.33 -12.59
N THR A 223 -10.66 -6.65 -13.14
CA THR A 223 -10.64 -6.22 -14.55
C THR A 223 -9.64 -5.11 -14.85
N ASP A 224 -9.11 -4.40 -13.83
CA ASP A 224 -7.99 -3.46 -14.01
C ASP A 224 -6.69 -4.20 -14.37
N ARG A 225 -6.60 -5.49 -14.07
CA ARG A 225 -5.50 -6.42 -14.31
C ARG A 225 -4.21 -6.07 -13.55
N PHE A 226 -3.75 -4.85 -13.61
CA PHE A 226 -2.48 -4.40 -13.02
C PHE A 226 -2.62 -3.10 -12.25
N LEU A 227 -1.81 -2.98 -11.23
CA LEU A 227 -1.61 -1.68 -10.58
C LEU A 227 -0.95 -0.72 -11.58
N PRO A 228 -1.45 0.51 -11.74
CA PRO A 228 -0.92 1.45 -12.74
C PRO A 228 0.59 1.65 -12.65
N GLY A 229 1.28 1.39 -13.76
CA GLY A 229 2.74 1.46 -13.88
C GLY A 229 3.48 0.15 -13.55
N TYR A 230 2.77 -0.95 -13.29
CA TYR A 230 3.35 -2.25 -12.95
C TYR A 230 2.69 -3.39 -13.75
N ASP A 231 2.65 -3.25 -15.06
CA ASP A 231 2.02 -4.16 -16.02
C ASP A 231 3.00 -5.19 -16.62
N ASP A 232 2.57 -5.88 -17.69
CA ASP A 232 3.36 -6.90 -18.39
C ASP A 232 4.67 -6.38 -18.99
N THR A 233 4.82 -5.07 -19.16
CA THR A 233 6.04 -4.44 -19.69
C THR A 233 7.02 -4.07 -18.60
N SER A 234 6.61 -4.13 -17.33
CA SER A 234 7.40 -3.75 -16.17
C SER A 234 8.23 -4.93 -15.64
N GLU A 235 9.43 -4.66 -15.12
CA GLU A 235 10.27 -5.65 -14.44
C GLU A 235 9.58 -6.23 -13.21
N LEU A 236 8.95 -5.37 -12.41
CA LEU A 236 8.03 -5.75 -11.35
C LEU A 236 6.60 -5.62 -11.88
N LYS A 237 5.87 -6.73 -11.93
CA LYS A 237 4.43 -6.73 -12.20
C LYS A 237 3.66 -6.79 -10.89
N ILE A 238 2.58 -6.02 -10.80
CA ILE A 238 1.65 -6.08 -9.66
C ILE A 238 0.25 -6.31 -10.23
N GLU A 239 -0.16 -7.55 -10.19
CA GLU A 239 -1.46 -7.99 -10.70
C GLU A 239 -2.54 -7.80 -9.64
N ILE A 240 -3.72 -7.35 -10.06
CA ILE A 240 -4.90 -7.21 -9.22
C ILE A 240 -5.77 -8.46 -9.42
N CYS A 241 -5.78 -9.35 -8.43
CA CYS A 241 -6.52 -10.61 -8.48
C CYS A 241 -7.94 -10.48 -7.91
N ALA A 242 -8.19 -9.50 -7.03
CA ALA A 242 -9.49 -9.23 -6.44
C ALA A 242 -9.60 -7.76 -6.02
N PRO A 243 -10.84 -7.24 -5.79
CA PRO A 243 -12.11 -7.95 -5.86
C PRO A 243 -12.55 -8.21 -7.31
N VAL A 244 -13.27 -9.31 -7.50
CA VAL A 244 -13.99 -9.61 -8.75
C VAL A 244 -15.38 -9.04 -8.63
N ARG A 245 -15.78 -8.26 -9.64
CA ARG A 245 -17.13 -7.70 -9.74
C ARG A 245 -17.95 -8.46 -10.76
N GLU A 246 -19.25 -8.54 -10.52
CA GLU A 246 -20.21 -9.19 -11.38
C GLU A 246 -21.19 -8.16 -11.96
N ASP A 247 -21.76 -8.47 -13.12
CA ASP A 247 -22.87 -7.68 -13.69
C ASP A 247 -24.18 -8.04 -12.98
N VAL A 248 -24.84 -7.03 -12.42
CA VAL A 248 -26.12 -7.13 -11.71
C VAL A 248 -27.10 -6.22 -12.44
N ASP A 249 -27.81 -6.76 -13.42
CA ASP A 249 -28.76 -6.02 -14.25
C ASP A 249 -28.17 -4.74 -14.89
N GLY A 250 -26.93 -4.84 -15.40
CA GLY A 250 -26.20 -3.72 -16.02
C GLY A 250 -25.45 -2.82 -15.03
N ILE A 251 -25.45 -3.14 -13.74
CA ILE A 251 -24.72 -2.42 -12.70
C ILE A 251 -23.62 -3.33 -12.16
N SER A 252 -22.44 -2.78 -11.95
CA SER A 252 -21.31 -3.50 -11.33
C SER A 252 -21.58 -3.75 -9.83
N GLY A 253 -21.47 -4.99 -9.39
CA GLY A 253 -21.74 -5.39 -8.01
C GLY A 253 -20.70 -6.34 -7.42
N LEU A 254 -20.63 -6.35 -6.10
CA LEU A 254 -19.83 -7.28 -5.32
C LEU A 254 -20.76 -8.27 -4.60
N ARG A 255 -20.46 -9.57 -4.70
CA ARG A 255 -21.24 -10.64 -4.12
C ARG A 255 -21.32 -10.49 -2.60
N TRP A 256 -22.52 -10.67 -2.04
CA TRP A 256 -22.70 -10.76 -0.58
C TRP A 256 -22.28 -12.14 -0.07
N PHE A 257 -21.41 -12.18 0.91
CA PHE A 257 -20.98 -13.39 1.60
C PHE A 257 -21.58 -13.43 3.01
N GLU A 258 -22.67 -14.19 3.22
CA GLU A 258 -23.32 -14.48 4.51
C GLU A 258 -23.60 -13.25 5.42
N ASN A 259 -22.60 -12.42 5.70
CA ASN A 259 -22.70 -11.21 6.54
C ASN A 259 -21.74 -10.11 6.10
N ALA A 260 -21.87 -8.91 6.69
CA ALA A 260 -21.06 -7.75 6.30
C ALA A 260 -19.55 -7.95 6.54
N GLY A 261 -19.16 -8.62 7.63
CA GLY A 261 -17.75 -8.93 7.93
C GLY A 261 -17.15 -9.84 6.86
N LYS A 262 -17.81 -10.99 6.59
CA LYS A 262 -17.36 -11.91 5.53
C LYS A 262 -17.34 -11.24 4.15
N THR A 263 -18.28 -10.35 3.87
CA THR A 263 -18.32 -9.61 2.60
C THR A 263 -17.15 -8.64 2.47
N LYS A 264 -16.80 -7.89 3.53
CA LYS A 264 -15.65 -6.99 3.54
C LYS A 264 -14.35 -7.76 3.30
N ASN A 265 -14.09 -8.77 4.10
CA ASN A 265 -12.91 -9.62 4.03
C ASN A 265 -12.82 -10.35 2.68
N GLY A 266 -13.93 -10.92 2.22
CA GLY A 266 -14.00 -11.65 0.96
C GLY A 266 -13.76 -10.79 -0.29
N HIS A 267 -13.92 -9.48 -0.16
CA HIS A 267 -13.59 -8.51 -1.22
C HIS A 267 -12.35 -7.69 -0.91
N SER A 268 -11.42 -8.22 -0.13
CA SER A 268 -10.09 -7.63 0.02
C SER A 268 -9.46 -7.37 -1.35
N VAL A 269 -8.72 -6.28 -1.49
CA VAL A 269 -7.82 -6.11 -2.64
C VAL A 269 -6.73 -7.17 -2.54
N VAL A 270 -6.74 -8.12 -3.46
CA VAL A 270 -5.71 -9.16 -3.54
C VAL A 270 -4.74 -8.83 -4.64
N LEU A 271 -3.46 -8.77 -4.29
CA LEU A 271 -2.38 -8.44 -5.22
C LEU A 271 -1.41 -9.61 -5.36
N ARG A 272 -0.96 -9.85 -6.59
CA ARG A 272 0.14 -10.76 -6.87
C ARG A 272 1.31 -9.97 -7.45
N LEU A 273 2.41 -9.92 -6.70
CA LEU A 273 3.68 -9.36 -7.17
C LEU A 273 4.45 -10.45 -7.90
N VAL A 274 4.96 -10.11 -9.07
CA VAL A 274 5.84 -10.98 -9.87
C VAL A 274 7.10 -10.22 -10.22
N TYR A 275 8.23 -10.68 -9.67
CA TYR A 275 9.55 -10.10 -9.91
C TYR A 275 10.54 -11.22 -10.19
N HIS A 276 11.00 -11.31 -11.44
CA HIS A 276 11.80 -12.45 -11.92
C HIS A 276 11.11 -13.80 -11.59
N ASN A 277 11.79 -14.63 -10.79
CA ASN A 277 11.29 -15.95 -10.37
C ASN A 277 10.51 -15.90 -9.02
N VAL A 278 10.40 -14.72 -8.41
CA VAL A 278 9.69 -14.55 -7.13
C VAL A 278 8.24 -14.16 -7.38
N ARG A 279 7.35 -14.79 -6.64
CA ARG A 279 5.92 -14.46 -6.62
C ARG A 279 5.47 -14.31 -5.19
N ILE A 280 4.79 -13.20 -4.90
CA ILE A 280 4.28 -12.89 -3.56
C ILE A 280 2.79 -12.59 -3.71
N LEU A 281 1.95 -13.29 -2.95
CA LEU A 281 0.53 -13.02 -2.86
C LEU A 281 0.26 -12.24 -1.58
N LEU A 282 -0.45 -11.11 -1.71
CA LEU A 282 -0.93 -10.28 -0.62
C LEU A 282 -2.45 -10.37 -0.64
N GLY A 283 -3.02 -11.15 0.28
CA GLY A 283 -4.41 -11.58 0.25
C GLY A 283 -5.37 -10.72 1.07
N GLY A 284 -4.83 -9.84 1.95
CA GLY A 284 -5.65 -9.27 3.02
C GLY A 284 -6.32 -10.40 3.82
N ASP A 285 -7.55 -10.17 4.25
CA ASP A 285 -8.33 -11.14 5.02
C ASP A 285 -9.27 -11.99 4.14
N LEU A 286 -8.79 -12.37 2.95
CA LEU A 286 -9.58 -13.22 2.06
C LEU A 286 -10.04 -14.48 2.80
N ASN A 287 -11.35 -14.69 2.84
CA ASN A 287 -11.93 -15.84 3.53
C ASN A 287 -12.22 -17.02 2.57
N ALA A 288 -12.48 -18.21 3.13
CA ALA A 288 -12.64 -19.44 2.35
C ALA A 288 -13.76 -19.35 1.28
N ASP A 289 -14.88 -18.68 1.58
CA ASP A 289 -15.98 -18.54 0.63
C ASP A 289 -15.54 -17.69 -0.59
N ALA A 290 -14.76 -16.65 -0.35
CA ALA A 290 -14.21 -15.79 -1.40
C ALA A 290 -13.04 -16.45 -2.14
N GLU A 291 -12.19 -17.23 -1.44
CA GLU A 291 -11.16 -18.05 -2.11
C GLU A 291 -11.79 -19.02 -3.11
N HIS A 292 -12.81 -19.76 -2.71
CA HIS A 292 -13.54 -20.64 -3.62
C HIS A 292 -14.15 -19.88 -4.79
N TYR A 293 -14.74 -18.72 -4.54
CA TYR A 293 -15.27 -17.87 -5.60
C TYR A 293 -14.18 -17.43 -6.59
N LEU A 294 -13.03 -16.96 -6.10
CA LEU A 294 -11.92 -16.55 -6.96
C LEU A 294 -11.32 -17.74 -7.74
N LEU A 295 -11.16 -18.89 -7.10
CA LEU A 295 -10.69 -20.09 -7.81
C LEU A 295 -11.66 -20.50 -8.91
N GLY A 296 -12.98 -20.46 -8.67
CA GLY A 296 -14.00 -20.68 -9.69
C GLY A 296 -13.88 -19.68 -10.84
N HIS A 297 -13.78 -18.40 -10.54
CA HIS A 297 -13.63 -17.33 -11.53
C HIS A 297 -12.41 -17.52 -12.43
N TYR A 298 -11.24 -17.80 -11.86
CA TYR A 298 -10.00 -17.95 -12.62
C TYR A 298 -9.83 -19.31 -13.32
N SER A 299 -10.47 -20.36 -12.84
CA SER A 299 -10.45 -21.67 -13.48
C SER A 299 -11.50 -21.83 -14.59
N GLY A 300 -12.43 -20.88 -14.70
CA GLY A 300 -13.59 -21.00 -15.59
C GLY A 300 -14.58 -22.07 -15.15
N LEU A 301 -14.46 -22.56 -13.91
CA LEU A 301 -15.43 -23.44 -13.28
C LEU A 301 -16.44 -22.57 -12.56
N ASP A 302 -17.71 -22.69 -12.91
CA ASP A 302 -18.75 -22.04 -12.13
C ASP A 302 -18.68 -22.57 -10.68
N ALA A 303 -18.75 -21.64 -9.71
CA ALA A 303 -18.60 -21.93 -8.28
C ALA A 303 -19.83 -22.71 -7.71
N GLU A 304 -20.40 -23.60 -8.48
CA GLU A 304 -21.57 -24.44 -8.14
C GLU A 304 -21.23 -25.91 -7.91
N SER A 305 -19.95 -26.27 -7.83
CA SER A 305 -19.59 -27.67 -7.50
C SER A 305 -18.92 -27.79 -6.15
#